data_1845c81a561bbea182365eee8eb3ebfb
#
_entry.id   1845c81a561bbea182365eee8eb3ebfb
#
_cell.length_a   1.000
_cell.length_b   1.000
_cell.length_c   1.000
_cell.angle_alpha   90.00
_cell.angle_beta   90.00
_cell.angle_gamma   90.00
#
_symmetry.space_group_name_H-M   'P 1'
#
loop_
_entity.id
_entity.type
_entity.pdbx_description
1 polymer ?
#
loop_
_entity_poly.entity_id
_entity_poly.type
_entity_poly.pdbx_seq_one_letter_code
_entity_poly.pdbx_strand_id
1 'polypeptide(L)'
;SQRQIPLVGASLWAAKRVKETSTTSPYAFPRYTSAKGTNANSASAAINKWLRPRVPEGCVIHSFRHSLRDRLRAVQCPSDMIDQIGGWSTAGVGQSYGEGYDLGRTLRDLMQLA
;
A
#
# COMPACT_ATOMS: atom_id res chain seq x y z
N SER A 1 1.21 -6.83 10.38
CA SER A 1 0.06 -6.41 11.21
C SER A 1 -1.15 -6.15 10.32
N GLN A 2 -2.31 -6.68 10.71
CA GLN A 2 -3.57 -6.45 10.00
C GLN A 2 -4.01 -5.00 10.25
N ARG A 3 -4.41 -4.29 9.18
CA ARG A 3 -4.90 -2.91 9.25
C ARG A 3 -5.84 -2.59 8.10
N GLN A 4 -6.69 -1.60 8.30
CA GLN A 4 -7.57 -1.06 7.26
C GLN A 4 -6.99 0.25 6.74
N ILE A 5 -6.90 0.38 5.42
CA ILE A 5 -6.39 1.59 4.76
C ILE A 5 -7.38 1.97 3.66
N PRO A 6 -7.91 3.21 3.67
CA PRO A 6 -8.77 3.69 2.59
C PRO A 6 -7.99 3.73 1.27
N LEU A 7 -8.63 3.30 0.20
CA LEU A 7 -8.05 3.41 -1.13
C LEU A 7 -8.50 4.73 -1.77
N VAL A 8 -7.56 5.47 -2.34
CA VAL A 8 -7.81 6.76 -3.00
C VAL A 8 -7.14 6.82 -4.37
N GLY A 9 -7.59 7.71 -5.23
CA GLY A 9 -6.96 7.97 -6.54
C GLY A 9 -6.74 6.68 -7.36
N ALA A 10 -5.54 6.52 -7.87
CA ALA A 10 -5.16 5.37 -8.71
C ALA A 10 -5.33 4.00 -8.01
N SER A 11 -5.12 3.94 -6.69
CA SER A 11 -5.29 2.68 -5.95
C SER A 11 -6.75 2.25 -5.87
N LEU A 12 -7.68 3.19 -5.70
CA LEU A 12 -9.11 2.91 -5.73
C LEU A 12 -9.57 2.49 -7.14
N TRP A 13 -9.08 3.19 -8.17
CA TRP A 13 -9.35 2.82 -9.55
C TRP A 13 -8.86 1.40 -9.87
N ALA A 14 -7.63 1.07 -9.49
CA ALA A 14 -7.07 -0.26 -9.71
C ALA A 14 -7.85 -1.36 -8.98
N ALA A 15 -8.26 -1.12 -7.72
CA ALA A 15 -9.07 -2.08 -6.97
C ALA A 15 -10.43 -2.34 -7.61
N LYS A 16 -11.10 -1.29 -8.13
CA LYS A 16 -12.36 -1.45 -8.89
C LYS A 16 -12.15 -2.30 -10.15
N ARG A 17 -11.09 -2.03 -10.92
CA ARG A 17 -10.74 -2.81 -12.11
C ARG A 17 -10.47 -4.27 -11.79
N VAL A 18 -9.73 -4.55 -10.72
CA VAL A 18 -9.50 -5.93 -10.26
C VAL A 18 -10.80 -6.62 -9.92
N LYS A 19 -11.71 -5.95 -9.20
CA LYS A 19 -13.02 -6.52 -8.86
C LYS A 19 -13.85 -6.85 -10.10
N GLU A 20 -13.81 -6.01 -11.13
CA GLU A 20 -14.54 -6.23 -12.39
C GLU A 20 -13.96 -7.40 -13.21
N THR A 21 -12.65 -7.56 -13.20
CA THR A 21 -11.94 -8.56 -14.02
C THR A 21 -11.76 -9.91 -13.32
N SER A 22 -11.79 -9.96 -11.99
CA SER A 22 -11.58 -11.18 -11.20
C SER A 22 -12.91 -11.85 -10.85
N THR A 23 -13.71 -12.23 -11.87
CA THR A 23 -15.05 -12.79 -11.67
C THR A 23 -15.05 -14.29 -11.38
N THR A 24 -13.98 -15.02 -11.70
CA THR A 24 -13.88 -16.48 -11.60
C THR A 24 -13.05 -16.99 -10.43
N SER A 25 -12.44 -16.09 -9.66
CA SER A 25 -11.57 -16.44 -8.55
C SER A 25 -11.89 -15.60 -7.31
N PRO A 26 -11.82 -16.16 -6.09
CA PRO A 26 -11.94 -15.40 -4.85
C PRO A 26 -10.70 -14.51 -4.58
N TYR A 27 -9.64 -14.67 -5.36
CA TYR A 27 -8.40 -13.91 -5.20
C TYR A 27 -8.30 -12.76 -6.21
N ALA A 28 -7.84 -11.61 -5.75
CA ALA A 28 -7.59 -10.45 -6.61
C ALA A 28 -6.52 -10.73 -7.69
N PHE A 29 -5.54 -11.56 -7.38
CA PHE A 29 -4.44 -11.92 -8.27
C PHE A 29 -4.23 -13.44 -8.30
N PRO A 30 -5.12 -14.20 -8.97
CA PRO A 30 -5.10 -15.66 -8.93
C PRO A 30 -3.84 -16.29 -9.56
N ARG A 31 -3.13 -15.53 -10.42
CA ARG A 31 -1.85 -15.96 -10.96
C ARG A 31 -0.78 -16.15 -9.88
N TYR A 32 -0.86 -15.38 -8.80
CA TYR A 32 0.14 -15.38 -7.73
C TYR A 32 -0.40 -15.83 -6.39
N THR A 33 -1.71 -16.04 -6.27
CA THR A 33 -2.37 -16.38 -5.00
C THR A 33 -3.30 -17.56 -5.19
N SER A 34 -3.19 -18.53 -4.29
CA SER A 34 -4.06 -19.71 -4.22
C SER A 34 -4.36 -20.06 -2.76
N ALA A 35 -5.16 -21.09 -2.52
CA ALA A 35 -5.40 -21.61 -1.17
C ALA A 35 -4.11 -22.04 -0.43
N LYS A 36 -3.04 -22.35 -1.16
CA LYS A 36 -1.73 -22.71 -0.60
C LYS A 36 -0.87 -21.51 -0.18
N GLY A 37 -1.30 -20.29 -0.52
CA GLY A 37 -0.58 -19.06 -0.20
C GLY A 37 -0.29 -18.19 -1.41
N THR A 38 0.51 -17.13 -1.19
CA THR A 38 0.88 -16.14 -2.20
C THR A 38 2.35 -16.27 -2.59
N ASN A 39 2.62 -16.35 -3.90
CA ASN A 39 3.98 -16.31 -4.43
C ASN A 39 4.41 -14.86 -4.67
N ALA A 40 4.78 -14.18 -3.58
CA ALA A 40 5.19 -12.76 -3.60
C ALA A 40 6.46 -12.53 -4.41
N ASN A 41 7.40 -13.48 -4.43
CA ASN A 41 8.66 -13.36 -5.16
C ASN A 41 8.41 -13.32 -6.68
N SER A 42 7.57 -14.22 -7.19
CA SER A 42 7.21 -14.23 -8.62
C SER A 42 6.45 -12.97 -9.03
N ALA A 43 5.52 -12.50 -8.19
CA ALA A 43 4.81 -11.25 -8.44
C ALA A 43 5.77 -10.05 -8.48
N SER A 44 6.66 -9.94 -7.49
CA SER A 44 7.66 -8.89 -7.42
C SER A 44 8.60 -8.91 -8.62
N ALA A 45 9.09 -10.07 -9.03
CA ALA A 45 9.96 -10.21 -10.20
C ALA A 45 9.28 -9.75 -11.49
N ALA A 46 8.03 -10.16 -11.71
CA ALA A 46 7.25 -9.75 -12.89
C ALA A 46 7.01 -8.23 -12.92
N ILE A 47 6.61 -7.64 -11.78
CA ILE A 47 6.37 -6.21 -11.68
C ILE A 47 7.67 -5.42 -11.89
N ASN A 48 8.77 -5.81 -11.26
CA ASN A 48 10.06 -5.14 -11.42
C ASN A 48 10.59 -5.22 -12.86
N LYS A 49 10.40 -6.36 -13.54
CA LYS A 49 10.73 -6.49 -14.97
C LYS A 49 9.94 -5.50 -15.83
N TRP A 50 8.65 -5.32 -15.52
CA TRP A 50 7.80 -4.35 -16.23
C TRP A 50 8.15 -2.90 -15.88
N LEU A 51 8.52 -2.61 -14.62
CA LEU A 51 8.89 -1.27 -14.16
C LEU A 51 10.22 -0.79 -14.76
N ARG A 52 11.22 -1.65 -14.87
CA ARG A 52 12.61 -1.30 -15.22
C ARG A 52 12.75 -0.29 -16.36
N PRO A 53 12.07 -0.40 -17.51
CA PRO A 53 12.18 0.59 -18.59
C PRO A 53 11.34 1.87 -18.35
N ARG A 54 10.62 1.99 -17.23
CA ARG A 54 9.63 3.04 -16.97
C ARG A 54 9.96 3.92 -15.76
N VAL A 55 10.96 3.54 -15.01
CA VAL A 55 11.41 4.25 -13.80
C VAL A 55 12.91 4.47 -13.84
N PRO A 56 13.46 5.43 -13.09
CA PRO A 56 14.90 5.62 -12.99
C PRO A 56 15.62 4.34 -12.56
N GLU A 57 16.88 4.22 -12.98
CA GLU A 57 17.73 3.08 -12.62
C GLU A 57 17.78 2.92 -11.08
N GLY A 58 17.76 1.66 -10.63
CA GLY A 58 17.74 1.32 -9.20
C GLY A 58 16.36 1.36 -8.55
N CYS A 59 15.34 1.93 -9.20
CA CYS A 59 13.98 1.92 -8.66
C CYS A 59 13.31 0.56 -8.89
N VAL A 60 12.63 0.08 -7.87
CA VAL A 60 11.88 -1.18 -7.83
C VAL A 60 10.49 -0.96 -7.22
N ILE A 61 9.62 -1.97 -7.29
CA ILE A 61 8.27 -1.87 -6.69
C ILE A 61 8.31 -1.41 -5.23
N HIS A 62 9.31 -1.83 -4.45
CA HIS A 62 9.46 -1.41 -3.07
C HIS A 62 9.76 0.10 -2.90
N SER A 63 10.29 0.76 -3.93
CA SER A 63 10.54 2.21 -3.91
C SER A 63 9.25 3.03 -3.74
N PHE A 64 8.10 2.52 -4.19
CA PHE A 64 6.81 3.16 -3.92
C PHE A 64 6.48 3.27 -2.43
N ARG A 65 6.93 2.31 -1.63
CA ARG A 65 6.75 2.35 -0.18
C ARG A 65 7.53 3.50 0.46
N HIS A 66 8.75 3.75 0.01
CA HIS A 66 9.54 4.91 0.46
C HIS A 66 8.91 6.22 -0.03
N SER A 67 8.55 6.28 -1.31
CA SER A 67 7.89 7.44 -1.90
C SER A 67 6.58 7.81 -1.16
N LEU A 68 5.76 6.83 -0.79
CA LEU A 68 4.56 7.07 0.01
C LEU A 68 4.89 7.75 1.34
N ARG A 69 5.91 7.28 2.04
CA ARG A 69 6.35 7.86 3.32
C ARG A 69 6.79 9.31 3.16
N ASP A 70 7.59 9.59 2.15
CA ASP A 70 8.10 10.94 1.89
C ASP A 70 6.98 11.91 1.48
N ARG A 71 6.03 11.45 0.65
CA ARG A 71 4.86 12.24 0.25
C ARG A 71 3.94 12.53 1.44
N LEU A 72 3.71 11.57 2.33
CA LEU A 72 2.93 11.79 3.55
C LEU A 72 3.61 12.82 4.47
N ARG A 73 4.94 12.78 4.59
CA ARG A 73 5.70 13.79 5.32
C ARG A 73 5.60 15.18 4.68
N ALA A 74 5.63 15.25 3.37
CA ALA A 74 5.52 16.51 2.63
C ALA A 74 4.18 17.23 2.86
N VAL A 75 3.10 16.50 3.11
CA VAL A 75 1.78 17.05 3.50
C VAL A 75 1.59 17.14 5.02
N GLN A 76 2.67 17.04 5.78
CA GLN A 76 2.67 17.15 7.25
C GLN A 76 1.77 16.13 7.96
N CYS A 77 1.61 14.95 7.38
CA CYS A 77 0.90 13.85 8.03
C CYS A 77 1.63 13.46 9.33
N PRO A 78 0.93 13.30 10.45
CA PRO A 78 1.54 12.87 11.72
C PRO A 78 2.33 11.57 11.58
N SER A 79 3.49 11.47 12.23
CA SER A 79 4.41 10.35 12.08
C SER A 79 3.81 9.00 12.48
N ASP A 80 3.00 8.98 13.54
CA ASP A 80 2.28 7.80 13.99
C ASP A 80 1.19 7.34 13.00
N MET A 81 0.53 8.28 12.31
CA MET A 81 -0.38 7.97 11.22
C MET A 81 0.36 7.43 9.99
N ILE A 82 1.51 8.00 9.65
CA ILE A 82 2.37 7.48 8.58
C ILE A 82 2.74 6.02 8.88
N ASP A 83 3.13 5.73 10.11
CA ASP A 83 3.48 4.38 10.55
C ASP A 83 2.27 3.43 10.51
N GLN A 84 1.09 3.90 10.92
CA GLN A 84 -0.15 3.14 10.80
C GLN A 84 -0.48 2.81 9.34
N ILE A 85 -0.43 3.78 8.44
CA ILE A 85 -0.69 3.59 7.01
C ILE A 85 0.31 2.60 6.41
N GLY A 86 1.60 2.82 6.66
CA GLY A 86 2.67 2.00 6.11
C GLY A 86 2.84 0.63 6.79
N GLY A 87 2.28 0.44 8.00
CA GLY A 87 2.53 -0.74 8.82
C GLY A 87 3.99 -0.81 9.28
N TRP A 88 4.60 0.35 9.52
CA TRP A 88 5.90 0.41 10.16
C TRP A 88 5.73 0.35 11.69
N SER A 89 6.69 -0.25 12.38
CA SER A 89 6.77 -0.15 13.83
C SER A 89 7.66 1.03 14.17
N THR A 90 7.14 1.98 14.97
CA THR A 90 7.97 3.02 15.56
C THR A 90 8.54 2.46 16.86
N ALA A 91 9.85 2.50 17.00
CA ALA A 91 10.50 2.23 18.28
C ALA A 91 10.24 3.42 19.22
N GLY A 92 9.14 3.38 19.97
CA GLY A 92 8.76 4.43 20.91
C GLY A 92 7.52 4.05 21.72
N VAL A 93 7.48 4.53 22.93
CA VAL A 93 6.52 4.18 24.01
C VAL A 93 5.07 4.56 23.74
N GLY A 94 4.75 5.19 22.62
CA GLY A 94 3.43 5.76 22.32
C GLY A 94 2.43 4.86 21.60
N GLN A 95 2.84 3.72 21.06
CA GLN A 95 1.95 2.88 20.23
C GLN A 95 0.97 1.97 20.99
N SER A 96 1.09 1.84 22.29
CA SER A 96 0.21 0.99 23.09
C SER A 96 -1.01 1.71 23.67
N TYR A 97 -1.14 3.01 23.48
CA TYR A 97 -2.22 3.83 24.02
C TYR A 97 -3.06 4.44 22.90
N GLY A 98 -4.14 3.77 22.54
CA GLY A 98 -5.17 4.29 21.63
C GLY A 98 -5.56 3.31 20.53
N GLU A 99 -6.79 3.45 20.04
CA GLU A 99 -7.34 2.62 18.94
C GLU A 99 -6.75 2.98 17.55
N GLY A 100 -5.75 3.85 17.50
CA GLY A 100 -5.20 4.40 16.25
C GLY A 100 -6.10 5.47 15.63
N TYR A 101 -5.73 5.95 14.44
CA TYR A 101 -6.52 6.93 13.69
C TYR A 101 -7.71 6.27 13.02
N ASP A 102 -8.87 6.94 13.06
CA ASP A 102 -10.05 6.49 12.35
C ASP A 102 -9.86 6.55 10.81
N LEU A 103 -10.67 5.77 10.10
CA LEU A 103 -10.60 5.69 8.65
C LEU A 103 -10.89 7.03 7.96
N GLY A 104 -11.75 7.87 8.55
CA GLY A 104 -12.10 9.18 7.98
C GLY A 104 -10.92 10.14 7.98
N ARG A 105 -10.14 10.18 9.05
CA ARG A 105 -8.93 11.00 9.13
C ARG A 105 -7.85 10.48 8.19
N THR A 106 -7.60 9.18 8.20
CA THR A 106 -6.66 8.54 7.28
C THR A 106 -7.03 8.81 5.82
N LEU A 107 -8.32 8.76 5.49
CA LEU A 107 -8.82 9.06 4.15
C LEU A 107 -8.51 10.51 3.75
N ARG A 108 -8.77 11.50 4.63
CA ARG A 108 -8.46 12.92 4.34
C ARG A 108 -6.98 13.14 4.01
N ASP A 109 -6.09 12.57 4.81
CA ASP A 109 -4.65 12.73 4.62
C ASP A 109 -4.15 12.04 3.34
N LEU A 110 -4.68 10.86 3.02
CA LEU A 110 -4.38 10.18 1.76
C LEU A 110 -4.93 10.92 0.53
N MET A 111 -6.09 11.56 0.64
CA MET A 111 -6.67 12.34 -0.46
C MET A 111 -5.80 13.55 -0.84
N GLN A 112 -5.00 14.10 0.08
CA GLN A 112 -4.03 15.15 -0.24
C GLN A 112 -2.91 14.67 -1.17
N LEU A 113 -2.69 13.36 -1.29
CA LEU A 113 -1.68 12.76 -2.17
C LEU A 113 -2.23 12.39 -3.56
N ALA A 114 -3.54 12.32 -3.69
CA ALA A 114 -4.22 11.85 -4.90
C ALA A 114 -4.23 12.89 -6.04
#